data_4f5ddba38872db5c95efc5e38078b916
#
_entry.id   4f5ddba38872db5c95efc5e38078b916
#
_cell.length_a   1.000
_cell.length_b   1.000
_cell.length_c   1.000
_cell.angle_alpha   90.00
_cell.angle_beta   90.00
_cell.angle_gamma   90.00
#
_symmetry.space_group_name_H-M   'P 1'
#
loop_
_entity.id
_entity.type
_entity.pdbx_description
1 polymer ?
#
loop_
_entity_poly.entity_id
_entity_poly.type
_entity_poly.pdbx_seq_one_letter_code
_entity_poly.pdbx_strand_id
1 'polypeptide(L)'
;MATDNIAAKTEELASKYDPRDVESKWYQYWLDNKLFSSKPDGREPYTIVIPPPNVTGVLHMGHMLNNTIQDILVRRARMEGKNALWVPGTDHASIATEAKVVKKLAAQGIKKHDLTREQFLEHAWDWTHEHGGIILKQLRRLGASCDWDRTAFTMDEKRSESVIKVFVDLYNKGLIYRGLRMVNWDPKALRHFLPKR
;
A
#
# COMPACT_ATOMS: atom_id res chain seq x y z
N MET A 1 9.90 6.60 -60.95
CA MET A 1 9.24 5.98 -59.81
C MET A 1 10.32 5.33 -58.98
N ALA A 2 10.73 5.99 -57.90
CA ALA A 2 11.74 5.45 -56.99
C ALA A 2 11.00 4.64 -55.93
N THR A 3 11.25 3.36 -55.87
CA THR A 3 10.76 2.47 -54.81
C THR A 3 11.70 2.62 -53.63
N ASP A 4 11.29 3.42 -52.65
CA ASP A 4 11.96 3.48 -51.34
C ASP A 4 11.87 2.12 -50.66
N ASN A 5 12.98 1.41 -50.68
CA ASN A 5 13.17 0.15 -50.00
C ASN A 5 13.43 0.46 -48.52
N ILE A 6 12.36 0.54 -47.71
CA ILE A 6 12.47 0.63 -46.23
C ILE A 6 12.93 -0.74 -45.73
N ALA A 7 14.25 -0.96 -45.75
CA ALA A 7 14.85 -2.08 -45.06
C ALA A 7 14.56 -1.90 -43.54
N ALA A 8 13.63 -2.67 -43.04
CA ALA A 8 13.42 -2.80 -41.59
C ALA A 8 14.76 -3.27 -40.98
N LYS A 9 15.42 -2.38 -40.23
CA LYS A 9 16.55 -2.74 -39.39
C LYS A 9 16.04 -3.75 -38.38
N THR A 10 16.30 -5.02 -38.61
CA THR A 10 16.12 -6.06 -37.58
C THR A 10 17.19 -5.77 -36.51
N GLU A 11 16.79 -5.12 -35.45
CA GLU A 11 17.63 -5.01 -34.25
C GLU A 11 17.90 -6.45 -33.77
N GLU A 12 19.14 -6.87 -33.82
CA GLU A 12 19.57 -8.15 -33.28
C GLU A 12 19.29 -8.14 -31.77
N LEU A 13 18.51 -9.10 -31.29
CA LEU A 13 18.25 -9.27 -29.87
C LEU A 13 19.55 -9.57 -29.14
N ALA A 14 19.76 -8.91 -28.00
CA ALA A 14 20.90 -9.17 -27.14
C ALA A 14 20.94 -10.66 -26.72
N SER A 15 22.13 -11.25 -26.69
CA SER A 15 22.33 -12.67 -26.36
C SER A 15 21.92 -13.03 -24.93
N LYS A 16 21.80 -12.03 -24.05
CA LYS A 16 21.37 -12.18 -22.66
C LYS A 16 20.35 -11.12 -22.30
N TYR A 17 19.36 -11.52 -21.51
CA TYR A 17 18.41 -10.59 -20.93
C TYR A 17 19.08 -9.75 -19.82
N ASP A 18 18.99 -8.41 -19.93
CA ASP A 18 19.38 -7.49 -18.86
C ASP A 18 18.12 -6.77 -18.33
N PRO A 19 17.72 -7.03 -17.08
CA PRO A 19 16.53 -6.42 -16.51
C PRO A 19 16.63 -4.90 -16.38
N ARG A 20 17.84 -4.34 -16.29
CA ARG A 20 18.06 -2.89 -16.12
C ARG A 20 17.54 -2.09 -17.32
N ASP A 21 17.67 -2.64 -18.51
CA ASP A 21 17.29 -1.97 -19.76
C ASP A 21 15.81 -2.08 -20.07
N VAL A 22 15.14 -3.10 -19.56
CA VAL A 22 13.76 -3.44 -19.93
C VAL A 22 12.72 -3.17 -18.86
N GLU A 23 13.00 -3.46 -17.58
CA GLU A 23 12.00 -3.37 -16.52
C GLU A 23 11.46 -1.94 -16.34
N SER A 24 12.33 -0.95 -16.18
CA SER A 24 11.93 0.44 -16.01
C SER A 24 11.19 1.00 -17.21
N LYS A 25 11.68 0.69 -18.44
CA LYS A 25 11.08 1.12 -19.70
C LYS A 25 9.64 0.61 -19.83
N TRP A 26 9.45 -0.70 -19.66
CA TRP A 26 8.13 -1.32 -19.86
C TRP A 26 7.17 -0.98 -18.74
N TYR A 27 7.64 -0.89 -17.49
CA TYR A 27 6.77 -0.49 -16.39
C TYR A 27 6.26 0.93 -16.58
N GLN A 28 7.12 1.87 -16.99
CA GLN A 28 6.73 3.24 -17.32
C GLN A 28 5.73 3.28 -18.48
N TYR A 29 5.97 2.51 -19.54
CA TYR A 29 5.02 2.38 -20.64
C TYR A 29 3.62 1.94 -20.18
N TRP A 30 3.54 0.97 -19.27
CA TRP A 30 2.26 0.52 -18.71
C TRP A 30 1.55 1.61 -17.92
N LEU A 31 2.29 2.40 -17.17
CA LEU A 31 1.74 3.52 -16.39
C LEU A 31 1.23 4.63 -17.30
N ASP A 32 2.02 5.04 -18.29
CA ASP A 32 1.68 6.13 -19.21
C ASP A 32 0.42 5.79 -20.03
N ASN A 33 0.28 4.53 -20.42
CA ASN A 33 -0.88 4.03 -21.13
C ASN A 33 -2.03 3.57 -20.23
N LYS A 34 -1.91 3.74 -18.90
CA LYS A 34 -2.93 3.38 -17.89
C LYS A 34 -3.47 1.95 -18.04
N LEU A 35 -2.58 0.99 -18.37
CA LEU A 35 -2.99 -0.39 -18.65
C LEU A 35 -3.53 -1.13 -17.43
N PHE A 36 -3.31 -0.61 -16.23
CA PHE A 36 -3.81 -1.17 -14.98
C PHE A 36 -5.08 -0.48 -14.47
N SER A 37 -5.50 0.58 -15.14
CA SER A 37 -6.68 1.36 -14.75
C SER A 37 -7.95 0.60 -15.10
N SER A 38 -8.95 0.67 -14.23
CA SER A 38 -10.26 0.05 -14.44
C SER A 38 -11.37 1.05 -14.19
N LYS A 39 -12.38 1.03 -15.09
CA LYS A 39 -13.64 1.77 -14.93
C LYS A 39 -14.78 0.78 -15.09
N PRO A 40 -15.90 0.95 -14.39
CA PRO A 40 -17.09 0.12 -14.60
C PRO A 40 -17.52 0.10 -16.07
N ASP A 41 -17.69 -1.10 -16.61
CA ASP A 41 -18.18 -1.36 -17.97
C ASP A 41 -19.02 -2.65 -17.99
N GLY A 42 -19.37 -3.15 -19.18
CA GLY A 42 -20.19 -4.36 -19.33
C GLY A 42 -19.47 -5.69 -19.13
N ARG A 43 -18.17 -5.69 -18.84
CA ARG A 43 -17.39 -6.92 -18.60
C ARG A 43 -17.61 -7.45 -17.19
N GLU A 44 -17.39 -8.76 -17.02
CA GLU A 44 -17.38 -9.39 -15.70
C GLU A 44 -16.35 -8.72 -14.78
N PRO A 45 -16.75 -8.20 -13.60
CA PRO A 45 -15.82 -7.55 -12.70
C PRO A 45 -14.94 -8.57 -11.95
N TYR A 46 -13.66 -8.25 -11.80
CA TYR A 46 -12.73 -8.99 -10.96
C TYR A 46 -11.92 -8.00 -10.12
N THR A 47 -12.20 -7.91 -8.83
CA THR A 47 -11.59 -6.89 -7.96
C THR A 47 -10.84 -7.52 -6.80
N ILE A 48 -9.59 -7.10 -6.62
CA ILE A 48 -8.78 -7.39 -5.44
C ILE A 48 -8.45 -6.07 -4.76
N VAL A 49 -8.60 -6.00 -3.43
CA VAL A 49 -8.02 -4.96 -2.59
C VAL A 49 -6.77 -5.55 -1.96
N ILE A 50 -5.64 -4.89 -2.15
CA ILE A 50 -4.37 -5.33 -1.55
C ILE A 50 -4.52 -5.40 -0.03
N PRO A 51 -4.05 -6.46 0.65
CA PRO A 51 -3.83 -6.38 2.09
C PRO A 51 -2.79 -5.26 2.35
N PRO A 52 -3.21 -4.10 2.90
CA PRO A 52 -2.35 -2.93 2.90
C PRO A 52 -1.14 -3.15 3.82
N PRO A 53 0.10 -3.04 3.31
CA PRO A 53 1.28 -3.16 4.15
C PRO A 53 1.34 -2.05 5.19
N ASN A 54 1.78 -2.41 6.39
CA ASN A 54 2.03 -1.47 7.47
C ASN A 54 3.19 -0.52 7.13
N VAL A 55 3.05 0.78 7.40
CA VAL A 55 4.13 1.78 7.18
C VAL A 55 5.20 1.72 8.27
N THR A 56 5.61 0.51 8.65
CA THR A 56 6.60 0.25 9.71
C THR A 56 8.02 0.05 9.20
N GLY A 57 8.23 0.07 7.90
CA GLY A 57 9.53 -0.13 7.25
C GLY A 57 9.42 -0.53 5.79
N VAL A 58 10.37 -1.34 5.33
CA VAL A 58 10.43 -1.86 3.96
C VAL A 58 9.69 -3.19 3.83
N LEU A 59 9.31 -3.54 2.59
CA LEU A 59 8.72 -4.84 2.31
C LEU A 59 9.74 -5.97 2.49
N HIS A 60 9.26 -7.16 2.82
CA HIS A 60 10.04 -8.38 2.96
C HIS A 60 9.46 -9.51 2.08
N MET A 61 10.14 -10.66 2.04
CA MET A 61 9.76 -11.80 1.18
C MET A 61 8.30 -12.25 1.32
N GLY A 62 7.73 -12.19 2.53
CA GLY A 62 6.31 -12.50 2.74
C GLY A 62 5.36 -11.56 1.98
N HIS A 63 5.69 -10.27 1.91
CA HIS A 63 4.95 -9.32 1.09
C HIS A 63 5.12 -9.62 -0.40
N MET A 64 6.33 -9.97 -0.85
CA MET A 64 6.57 -10.34 -2.25
C MET A 64 5.72 -11.54 -2.65
N LEU A 65 5.73 -12.62 -1.87
CA LEU A 65 4.93 -13.81 -2.13
C LEU A 65 3.44 -13.48 -2.23
N ASN A 66 2.91 -12.77 -1.24
CA ASN A 66 1.49 -12.39 -1.20
C ASN A 66 1.09 -11.55 -2.42
N ASN A 67 1.86 -10.52 -2.73
CA ASN A 67 1.55 -9.61 -3.84
C ASN A 67 1.76 -10.28 -5.21
N THR A 68 2.74 -11.16 -5.35
CA THR A 68 2.95 -11.91 -6.60
C THR A 68 1.77 -12.82 -6.91
N ILE A 69 1.22 -13.52 -5.91
CA ILE A 69 0.02 -14.36 -6.10
C ILE A 69 -1.17 -13.51 -6.57
N GLN A 70 -1.40 -12.36 -5.94
CA GLN A 70 -2.48 -11.45 -6.34
C GLN A 70 -2.28 -10.92 -7.75
N ASP A 71 -1.04 -10.52 -8.11
CA ASP A 71 -0.73 -9.99 -9.43
C ASP A 71 -0.95 -11.04 -10.53
N ILE A 72 -0.57 -12.30 -10.30
CA ILE A 72 -0.83 -13.41 -11.22
C ILE A 72 -2.34 -13.56 -11.46
N LEU A 73 -3.15 -13.55 -10.41
CA LEU A 73 -4.60 -13.70 -10.52
C LEU A 73 -5.25 -12.53 -11.26
N VAL A 74 -4.83 -11.30 -10.97
CA VAL A 74 -5.33 -10.09 -11.65
C VAL A 74 -4.93 -10.08 -13.13
N ARG A 75 -3.68 -10.45 -13.45
CA ARG A 75 -3.21 -10.55 -14.84
C ARG A 75 -3.96 -11.63 -15.61
N ARG A 76 -4.19 -12.78 -14.98
CA ARG A 76 -5.01 -13.85 -15.56
C ARG A 76 -6.44 -13.35 -15.86
N ALA A 77 -7.08 -12.67 -14.92
CA ALA A 77 -8.42 -12.12 -15.12
C ALA A 77 -8.47 -11.13 -16.31
N ARG A 78 -7.44 -10.29 -16.48
CA ARG A 78 -7.33 -9.41 -17.65
C ARG A 78 -7.20 -10.21 -18.96
N MET A 79 -6.41 -11.28 -18.98
CA MET A 79 -6.25 -12.17 -20.14
C MET A 79 -7.56 -12.91 -20.48
N GLU A 80 -8.39 -13.20 -19.49
CA GLU A 80 -9.74 -13.77 -19.65
C GLU A 80 -10.77 -12.71 -20.12
N GLY A 81 -10.36 -11.47 -20.35
CA GLY A 81 -11.24 -10.39 -20.82
C GLY A 81 -12.09 -9.73 -19.74
N LYS A 82 -11.86 -10.04 -18.45
CA LYS A 82 -12.60 -9.44 -17.33
C LYS A 82 -12.18 -7.98 -17.09
N ASN A 83 -13.07 -7.22 -16.46
CA ASN A 83 -12.75 -5.88 -15.96
C ASN A 83 -12.01 -6.03 -14.61
N ALA A 84 -10.68 -6.16 -14.67
CA ALA A 84 -9.88 -6.47 -13.51
C ALA A 84 -9.32 -5.21 -12.84
N LEU A 85 -9.61 -5.05 -11.56
CA LEU A 85 -9.14 -3.96 -10.70
C LEU A 85 -8.32 -4.51 -9.53
N TRP A 86 -7.12 -4.01 -9.35
CA TRP A 86 -6.32 -4.25 -8.15
C TRP A 86 -6.03 -2.92 -7.45
N VAL A 87 -6.64 -2.72 -6.28
CA VAL A 87 -6.55 -1.47 -5.51
C VAL A 87 -5.36 -1.53 -4.56
N PRO A 88 -4.35 -0.65 -4.74
CA PRO A 88 -3.21 -0.55 -3.83
C PRO A 88 -3.52 0.32 -2.62
N GLY A 89 -2.74 0.11 -1.55
CA GLY A 89 -2.82 0.97 -0.36
C GLY A 89 -1.78 0.61 0.68
N THR A 90 -1.71 1.43 1.74
CA THR A 90 -0.85 1.23 2.90
C THR A 90 -1.65 1.43 4.19
N ASP A 91 -1.20 0.76 5.27
CA ASP A 91 -1.83 0.84 6.58
C ASP A 91 -0.96 1.68 7.54
N HIS A 92 -1.60 2.57 8.28
CA HIS A 92 -0.94 3.38 9.31
C HIS A 92 -0.43 2.53 10.49
N ALA A 93 -0.99 1.33 10.71
CA ALA A 93 -0.55 0.34 11.70
C ALA A 93 -0.32 0.89 13.12
N SER A 94 -1.01 1.96 13.48
CA SER A 94 -1.10 2.61 14.78
C SER A 94 0.04 2.29 15.78
N ILE A 95 -0.13 1.26 16.63
CA ILE A 95 0.82 0.86 17.69
C ILE A 95 2.22 0.51 17.14
N ALA A 96 2.28 -0.19 16.02
CA ALA A 96 3.53 -0.63 15.44
C ALA A 96 4.34 0.56 14.87
N THR A 97 3.67 1.50 14.22
CA THR A 97 4.26 2.75 13.73
C THR A 97 4.71 3.63 14.89
N GLU A 98 3.86 3.80 15.93
CA GLU A 98 4.22 4.52 17.14
C GLU A 98 5.49 3.97 17.77
N ALA A 99 5.63 2.66 17.92
CA ALA A 99 6.81 2.03 18.49
C ALA A 99 8.09 2.33 17.67
N LYS A 100 7.98 2.41 16.35
CA LYS A 100 9.09 2.78 15.46
C LYS A 100 9.48 4.26 15.62
N VAL A 101 8.50 5.16 15.66
CA VAL A 101 8.71 6.60 15.88
C VAL A 101 9.37 6.84 17.24
N VAL A 102 8.84 6.23 18.32
CA VAL A 102 9.42 6.33 19.68
C VAL A 102 10.86 5.84 19.70
N LYS A 103 11.17 4.72 19.03
CA LYS A 103 12.55 4.22 18.92
C LYS A 103 13.46 5.19 18.16
N LYS A 104 12.99 5.79 17.07
CA LYS A 104 13.73 6.81 16.29
C LYS A 104 14.04 8.04 17.17
N LEU A 105 13.04 8.56 17.88
CA LEU A 105 13.18 9.70 18.79
C LEU A 105 14.12 9.40 19.94
N ALA A 106 14.03 8.22 20.56
CA ALA A 106 14.92 7.81 21.64
C ALA A 106 16.39 7.75 21.21
N ALA A 107 16.66 7.34 19.96
CA ALA A 107 18.02 7.39 19.40
C ALA A 107 18.56 8.82 19.24
N GLN A 108 17.68 9.82 19.18
CA GLN A 108 18.00 11.25 19.15
C GLN A 108 17.99 11.90 20.54
N GLY A 109 17.79 11.11 21.60
CA GLY A 109 17.71 11.60 22.99
C GLY A 109 16.34 12.20 23.38
N ILE A 110 15.34 12.12 22.51
CA ILE A 110 14.01 12.69 22.74
C ILE A 110 13.10 11.60 23.30
N LYS A 111 12.43 11.90 24.41
CA LYS A 111 11.46 10.99 25.03
C LYS A 111 10.03 11.40 24.64
N LYS A 112 9.16 10.43 24.38
CA LYS A 112 7.77 10.69 23.99
C LYS A 112 7.01 11.61 24.98
N HIS A 113 7.26 11.47 26.27
CA HIS A 113 6.58 12.26 27.31
C HIS A 113 7.06 13.73 27.39
N ASP A 114 8.17 14.06 26.72
CA ASP A 114 8.65 15.44 26.64
C ASP A 114 7.97 16.21 25.48
N LEU A 115 7.19 15.52 24.65
CA LEU A 115 6.50 16.07 23.50
C LEU A 115 5.01 16.27 23.76
N THR A 116 4.42 17.32 23.19
CA THR A 116 2.96 17.43 23.09
C THR A 116 2.42 16.39 22.10
N ARG A 117 1.08 16.21 22.10
CA ARG A 117 0.42 15.31 21.15
C ARG A 117 0.68 15.75 19.69
N GLU A 118 0.61 17.04 19.44
CA GLU A 118 0.80 17.66 18.12
C GLU A 118 2.22 17.41 17.62
N GLN A 119 3.23 17.68 18.45
CA GLN A 119 4.64 17.43 18.11
C GLN A 119 4.90 15.95 17.82
N PHE A 120 4.31 15.04 18.61
CA PHE A 120 4.45 13.61 18.32
C PHE A 120 3.79 13.21 17.02
N LEU A 121 2.62 13.79 16.68
CA LEU A 121 1.93 13.54 15.42
C LEU A 121 2.73 14.02 14.22
N GLU A 122 3.43 15.16 14.29
CA GLU A 122 4.35 15.61 13.24
C GLU A 122 5.40 14.55 12.94
N HIS A 123 6.09 14.04 13.95
CA HIS A 123 7.07 12.96 13.78
C HIS A 123 6.45 11.66 13.22
N ALA A 124 5.21 11.34 13.59
CA ALA A 124 4.50 10.18 13.06
C ALA A 124 4.13 10.37 11.59
N TRP A 125 3.73 11.58 11.17
CA TRP A 125 3.47 11.89 9.78
C TRP A 125 4.74 11.89 8.93
N ASP A 126 5.85 12.44 9.43
CA ASP A 126 7.15 12.38 8.74
C ASP A 126 7.58 10.94 8.48
N TRP A 127 7.45 10.08 9.50
CA TRP A 127 7.69 8.64 9.34
C TRP A 127 6.81 8.01 8.27
N THR A 128 5.54 8.35 8.27
CA THR A 128 4.55 7.80 7.33
C THR A 128 4.83 8.23 5.90
N HIS A 129 5.18 9.49 5.67
CA HIS A 129 5.55 10.00 4.35
C HIS A 129 6.82 9.34 3.82
N GLU A 130 7.84 9.18 4.68
CA GLU A 130 9.09 8.53 4.33
C GLU A 130 8.85 7.06 3.92
N HIS A 131 8.24 6.26 4.78
CA HIS A 131 8.13 4.82 4.60
C HIS A 131 6.99 4.41 3.66
N GLY A 132 5.88 5.11 3.66
CA GLY A 132 4.77 4.85 2.73
C GLY A 132 5.20 5.00 1.27
N GLY A 133 6.00 6.02 0.96
CA GLY A 133 6.58 6.22 -0.37
C GLY A 133 7.54 5.10 -0.79
N ILE A 134 8.34 4.57 0.12
CA ILE A 134 9.27 3.46 -0.13
C ILE A 134 8.49 2.19 -0.48
N ILE A 135 7.46 1.84 0.30
CA ILE A 135 6.63 0.65 0.09
C ILE A 135 6.00 0.66 -1.31
N LEU A 136 5.39 1.76 -1.71
CA LEU A 136 4.76 1.89 -3.03
C LEU A 136 5.79 1.81 -4.17
N LYS A 137 6.99 2.36 -3.98
CA LYS A 137 8.10 2.21 -4.94
C LYS A 137 8.55 0.75 -5.06
N GLN A 138 8.66 0.04 -3.93
CA GLN A 138 9.02 -1.39 -3.93
C GLN A 138 7.98 -2.25 -4.63
N LEU A 139 6.68 -2.00 -4.44
CA LEU A 139 5.63 -2.69 -5.17
C LEU A 139 5.71 -2.44 -6.69
N ARG A 140 5.98 -1.20 -7.11
CA ARG A 140 6.22 -0.90 -8.53
C ARG A 140 7.45 -1.61 -9.07
N ARG A 141 8.53 -1.67 -8.29
CA ARG A 141 9.74 -2.39 -8.67
C ARG A 141 9.53 -3.90 -8.79
N LEU A 142 8.62 -4.45 -8.00
CA LEU A 142 8.16 -5.85 -8.11
C LEU A 142 7.34 -6.08 -9.40
N GLY A 143 6.92 -5.04 -10.10
CA GLY A 143 6.09 -5.12 -11.29
C GLY A 143 4.60 -5.21 -11.01
N ALA A 144 4.15 -4.89 -9.79
CA ALA A 144 2.75 -5.00 -9.41
C ALA A 144 1.81 -4.19 -10.31
N SER A 145 0.80 -4.83 -10.87
CA SER A 145 -0.13 -4.24 -11.85
C SER A 145 -1.36 -3.61 -11.19
N CYS A 146 -1.12 -2.79 -10.16
CA CYS A 146 -2.17 -2.07 -9.44
C CYS A 146 -2.69 -0.85 -10.21
N ASP A 147 -3.95 -0.49 -9.98
CA ASP A 147 -4.50 0.81 -10.38
C ASP A 147 -3.99 1.90 -9.41
N TRP A 148 -2.85 2.49 -9.74
CA TRP A 148 -2.14 3.44 -8.87
C TRP A 148 -2.88 4.76 -8.65
N ASP A 149 -3.80 5.13 -9.54
CA ASP A 149 -4.66 6.32 -9.39
C ASP A 149 -5.62 6.14 -8.20
N ARG A 150 -5.84 4.89 -7.74
CA ARG A 150 -6.67 4.53 -6.60
C ARG A 150 -5.88 4.21 -5.33
N THR A 151 -4.60 4.60 -5.29
CA THR A 151 -3.79 4.39 -4.08
C THR A 151 -4.45 5.02 -2.87
N ALA A 152 -4.52 4.25 -1.78
CA ALA A 152 -5.22 4.62 -0.57
C ALA A 152 -4.32 4.47 0.67
N PHE A 153 -4.55 5.30 1.67
CA PHE A 153 -3.96 5.18 2.99
C PHE A 153 -5.05 5.12 4.04
N THR A 154 -4.92 4.23 5.01
CA THR A 154 -6.00 3.97 5.98
C THR A 154 -6.37 5.16 6.86
N MET A 155 -5.49 6.19 6.97
CA MET A 155 -5.77 7.44 7.67
C MET A 155 -5.92 8.65 6.75
N ASP A 156 -6.14 8.48 5.46
CA ASP A 156 -6.47 9.61 4.61
C ASP A 156 -7.82 10.24 5.02
N GLU A 157 -8.02 11.49 4.64
CA GLU A 157 -9.18 12.30 5.04
C GLU A 157 -10.51 11.57 4.75
N LYS A 158 -10.67 11.07 3.54
CA LYS A 158 -11.89 10.42 3.07
C LYS A 158 -12.23 9.15 3.87
N ARG A 159 -11.20 8.39 4.30
CA ARG A 159 -11.38 7.18 5.12
C ARG A 159 -11.60 7.54 6.58
N SER A 160 -10.93 8.55 7.08
CA SER A 160 -11.15 9.07 8.43
C SER A 160 -12.59 9.55 8.62
N GLU A 161 -13.14 10.30 7.68
CA GLU A 161 -14.56 10.70 7.68
C GLU A 161 -15.49 9.48 7.68
N SER A 162 -15.20 8.48 6.84
CA SER A 162 -15.99 7.25 6.77
C SER A 162 -15.99 6.47 8.09
N VAL A 163 -14.84 6.38 8.76
CA VAL A 163 -14.72 5.72 10.07
C VAL A 163 -15.54 6.45 11.13
N ILE A 164 -15.43 7.78 11.18
CA ILE A 164 -16.21 8.59 12.13
C ILE A 164 -17.70 8.43 11.89
N LYS A 165 -18.14 8.51 10.63
CA LYS A 165 -19.55 8.33 10.25
C LYS A 165 -20.08 6.97 10.72
N VAL A 166 -19.37 5.89 10.41
CA VAL A 166 -19.78 4.53 10.81
C VAL A 166 -19.82 4.40 12.34
N PHE A 167 -18.86 4.97 13.05
CA PHE A 167 -18.86 4.96 14.50
C PHE A 167 -20.11 5.64 15.08
N VAL A 168 -20.45 6.82 14.58
CA VAL A 168 -21.66 7.56 14.99
C VAL A 168 -22.94 6.79 14.65
N ASP A 169 -23.02 6.21 13.44
CA ASP A 169 -24.17 5.41 13.03
C ASP A 169 -24.38 4.19 13.93
N LEU A 170 -23.30 3.50 14.30
CA LEU A 170 -23.37 2.34 15.19
C LEU A 170 -23.75 2.74 16.63
N TYR A 171 -23.25 3.88 17.12
CA TYR A 171 -23.63 4.42 18.42
C TYR A 171 -25.13 4.77 18.46
N ASN A 172 -25.62 5.46 17.44
CA ASN A 172 -27.04 5.82 17.33
C ASN A 172 -27.97 4.60 17.23
N LYS A 173 -27.47 3.49 16.69
CA LYS A 173 -28.18 2.20 16.64
C LYS A 173 -28.10 1.41 17.95
N GLY A 174 -27.40 1.91 18.97
CA GLY A 174 -27.19 1.22 20.25
C GLY A 174 -26.25 0.01 20.19
N LEU A 175 -25.50 -0.16 19.09
CA LEU A 175 -24.57 -1.27 18.88
C LEU A 175 -23.19 -1.01 19.51
N ILE A 176 -22.87 0.24 19.80
CA ILE A 176 -21.65 0.67 20.48
C ILE A 176 -22.05 1.42 21.75
N TYR A 177 -21.39 1.09 22.85
CA TYR A 177 -21.56 1.79 24.13
C TYR A 177 -20.21 1.91 24.87
N ARG A 178 -20.10 2.89 25.76
CA ARG A 178 -18.95 3.03 26.65
C ARG A 178 -19.15 2.18 27.89
N GLY A 179 -18.21 1.28 28.17
CA GLY A 179 -18.26 0.40 29.35
C GLY A 179 -16.86 0.18 29.93
N LEU A 180 -16.86 -0.27 31.23
CA LEU A 180 -15.63 -0.67 31.91
C LEU A 180 -15.48 -2.19 31.82
N ARG A 181 -14.27 -2.66 31.50
CA ARG A 181 -13.94 -4.09 31.50
C ARG A 181 -12.55 -4.30 32.10
N MET A 182 -12.35 -5.44 32.71
CA MET A 182 -11.00 -5.88 33.10
C MET A 182 -10.20 -6.23 31.87
N VAL A 183 -8.97 -5.75 31.82
CA VAL A 183 -8.04 -6.01 30.72
C VAL A 183 -6.67 -6.41 31.29
N ASN A 184 -5.91 -7.19 30.52
CA ASN A 184 -4.51 -7.42 30.84
C ASN A 184 -3.72 -6.16 30.46
N TRP A 185 -3.02 -5.58 31.42
CA TRP A 185 -2.28 -4.34 31.24
C TRP A 185 -0.78 -4.59 31.24
N ASP A 186 -0.07 -4.04 30.23
CA ASP A 186 1.38 -4.01 30.21
C ASP A 186 1.88 -2.67 30.77
N PRO A 187 2.43 -2.64 32.00
CA PRO A 187 2.87 -1.40 32.64
C PRO A 187 4.10 -0.77 31.97
N LYS A 188 4.88 -1.54 31.21
CA LYS A 188 6.04 -1.04 30.49
C LYS A 188 5.64 -0.39 29.16
N ALA A 189 4.75 -1.02 28.43
CA ALA A 189 4.24 -0.49 27.16
C ALA A 189 3.08 0.48 27.34
N LEU A 190 2.55 0.64 28.55
CA LEU A 190 1.41 1.49 28.92
C LEU A 190 0.18 1.24 28.03
N ARG A 191 -0.12 -0.04 27.77
CA ARG A 191 -1.24 -0.46 26.94
C ARG A 191 -1.84 -1.78 27.41
N HIS A 192 -3.06 -2.06 26.96
CA HIS A 192 -3.65 -3.37 27.22
C HIS A 192 -2.95 -4.46 26.39
N PHE A 193 -2.85 -5.65 26.96
CA PHE A 193 -2.21 -6.81 26.36
C PHE A 193 -3.26 -7.88 26.05
N LEU A 194 -3.32 -8.30 24.78
CA LEU A 194 -4.09 -9.48 24.39
C LEU A 194 -3.15 -10.69 24.43
N PRO A 195 -3.41 -11.70 25.26
CA PRO A 195 -2.62 -12.93 25.21
C PRO A 195 -2.75 -13.53 23.82
N LYS A 196 -1.65 -13.99 23.27
CA LYS A 196 -1.67 -14.78 22.04
C LYS A 196 -2.51 -16.05 22.31
N ARG A 197 -3.55 -16.24 21.53
CA ARG A 197 -4.30 -17.51 21.50
C ARG A 197 -3.46 -18.57 20.84
#